data_b896870304c726a7de13f5e2f607ec8d
#
_entry.id   b896870304c726a7de13f5e2f607ec8d
#
_cell.length_a   1.000
_cell.length_b   1.000
_cell.length_c   1.000
_cell.angle_alpha   90.00
_cell.angle_beta   90.00
_cell.angle_gamma   90.00
#
_symmetry.space_group_name_H-M   'P 1'
#
loop_
_entity.id
_entity.type
_entity.pdbx_description
1 polymer ?
#
loop_
_entity_poly.entity_id
_entity_poly.type
_entity_poly.pdbx_seq_one_letter_code
_entity_poly.pdbx_strand_id
1 'polypeptide(L)'
;EEMKNDACGLYYDNKLIGCVKKAHDIDPNLTSHVMCENLIVKASAALALKHLINQNKVEINKIGYVIECSEEACGDMNQRGGGNFAKSIAEMAGLTNAGGCDVRAFCAGPTHSLIHAASLVESGIYENVVVVAGGASSKLGMNGRDHVKKGYPLLEDVLGTFALLISKNDGVSPVIRTDIVGTHTVGSGSSPQVVTKTLIEEPLKRNNLKLTDIDKYSVEMQNPDLTSLAGAGDVPLANYKMIAALAVMDKEIERNDIMKFTDEHGMVGWAPTQGHIPSGVPYCGHLYEELTSDTKINRAMIVGKGSLFLARMTNLFDGVSIVIERNSGKEEKSTVSREEIKMLIAEAMKEFANTLLGK
;
A
#
# COMPACT_ATOMS: atom_id res chain seq x y z
N GLU A 1 -33.24 19.95 12.59
CA GLU A 1 -32.93 21.37 12.32
C GLU A 1 -31.65 21.51 11.48
N GLU A 2 -30.57 20.88 11.85
CA GLU A 2 -29.29 20.94 11.12
C GLU A 2 -29.36 20.43 9.68
N MET A 3 -30.22 19.44 9.40
CA MET A 3 -30.45 18.92 8.04
C MET A 3 -30.99 19.96 7.08
N LYS A 4 -31.58 21.05 7.59
CA LYS A 4 -32.04 22.19 6.77
C LYS A 4 -30.87 23.12 6.39
N ASN A 5 -29.72 22.97 7.04
CA ASN A 5 -28.52 23.78 6.87
C ASN A 5 -27.37 22.98 6.20
N ASP A 6 -27.72 22.14 5.22
CA ASP A 6 -26.76 21.34 4.45
C ASP A 6 -25.92 20.34 5.26
N ALA A 7 -26.37 19.92 6.45
CA ALA A 7 -25.74 18.84 7.18
C ALA A 7 -25.98 17.48 6.50
N CYS A 8 -25.01 16.60 6.56
CA CYS A 8 -25.11 15.23 6.07
C CYS A 8 -25.69 14.34 7.17
N GLY A 9 -26.84 13.69 6.91
CA GLY A 9 -27.52 12.82 7.89
C GLY A 9 -26.80 11.49 8.06
N LEU A 10 -26.73 11.02 9.31
CA LEU A 10 -26.27 9.69 9.67
C LEU A 10 -27.49 8.83 10.00
N TYR A 11 -27.64 7.71 9.33
CA TYR A 11 -28.77 6.82 9.47
C TYR A 11 -28.33 5.44 9.99
N TYR A 12 -29.15 4.88 10.87
CA TYR A 12 -29.07 3.50 11.28
C TYR A 12 -30.47 2.89 11.19
N ASP A 13 -30.62 1.79 10.47
CA ASP A 13 -31.90 1.11 10.25
C ASP A 13 -33.01 2.07 9.77
N ASN A 14 -32.69 2.91 8.77
CA ASN A 14 -33.54 3.99 8.22
C ASN A 14 -33.94 5.10 9.23
N LYS A 15 -33.35 5.12 10.42
CA LYS A 15 -33.57 6.19 11.40
C LYS A 15 -32.40 7.15 11.42
N LEU A 16 -32.71 8.44 11.35
CA LEU A 16 -31.71 9.49 11.53
C LEU A 16 -31.22 9.47 12.97
N ILE A 17 -29.96 9.10 13.18
CA ILE A 17 -29.32 9.00 14.49
C ILE A 17 -28.39 10.18 14.80
N GLY A 18 -28.01 10.95 13.78
CA GLY A 18 -27.12 12.09 13.93
C GLY A 18 -26.91 12.80 12.60
N CYS A 19 -26.03 13.77 12.59
CA CYS A 19 -25.60 14.44 11.36
C CYS A 19 -24.17 14.96 11.46
N VAL A 20 -23.53 15.13 10.32
CA VAL A 20 -22.23 15.78 10.17
C VAL A 20 -22.45 17.16 9.57
N LYS A 21 -21.93 18.18 10.24
CA LYS A 21 -22.02 19.57 9.78
C LYS A 21 -20.80 19.94 8.93
N LYS A 22 -20.97 20.97 8.10
CA LYS A 22 -19.82 21.65 7.48
C LYS A 22 -18.94 22.26 8.59
N ALA A 23 -17.63 22.25 8.38
CA ALA A 23 -16.70 22.84 9.35
C ALA A 23 -16.44 24.33 9.10
N HIS A 24 -16.76 24.83 7.89
CA HIS A 24 -16.55 26.23 7.54
C HIS A 24 -17.57 26.71 6.48
N ASP A 25 -18.01 27.97 6.59
CA ASP A 25 -19.04 28.51 5.71
C ASP A 25 -18.52 28.88 4.32
N ILE A 26 -17.27 29.27 4.22
CA ILE A 26 -16.68 29.80 2.98
C ILE A 26 -15.73 28.82 2.30
N ASP A 27 -15.26 27.77 2.99
CA ASP A 27 -14.33 26.82 2.40
C ASP A 27 -15.08 25.64 1.77
N PRO A 28 -15.09 25.52 0.42
CA PRO A 28 -15.77 24.44 -0.27
C PRO A 28 -15.17 23.06 0.02
N ASN A 29 -13.95 23.00 0.57
CA ASN A 29 -13.30 21.74 0.92
C ASN A 29 -13.72 21.22 2.32
N LEU A 30 -14.45 22.02 3.09
CA LEU A 30 -14.92 21.68 4.44
C LEU A 30 -16.45 21.62 4.52
N THR A 31 -17.07 21.19 3.43
CA THR A 31 -18.52 20.94 3.38
C THR A 31 -18.90 19.77 4.28
N SER A 32 -20.17 19.65 4.62
CA SER A 32 -20.67 18.51 5.41
C SER A 32 -20.37 17.15 4.75
N HIS A 33 -20.40 17.10 3.41
CA HIS A 33 -20.08 15.88 2.65
C HIS A 33 -18.61 15.48 2.83
N VAL A 34 -17.69 16.41 2.65
CA VAL A 34 -16.25 16.17 2.85
C VAL A 34 -15.93 15.79 4.31
N MET A 35 -16.57 16.46 5.27
CA MET A 35 -16.40 16.13 6.68
C MET A 35 -16.97 14.75 7.04
N CYS A 36 -18.05 14.33 6.36
CA CYS A 36 -18.58 12.97 6.49
C CYS A 36 -17.61 11.92 5.93
N GLU A 37 -17.01 12.17 4.77
CA GLU A 37 -15.98 11.28 4.21
C GLU A 37 -14.78 11.14 5.15
N ASN A 38 -14.29 12.25 5.71
CA ASN A 38 -13.22 12.22 6.71
C ASN A 38 -13.59 11.38 7.94
N LEU A 39 -14.84 11.49 8.40
CA LEU A 39 -15.34 10.69 9.50
C LEU A 39 -15.38 9.20 9.15
N ILE A 40 -15.87 8.85 7.97
CA ILE A 40 -15.95 7.47 7.49
C ILE A 40 -14.55 6.85 7.38
N VAL A 41 -13.59 7.58 6.83
CA VAL A 41 -12.19 7.15 6.73
C VAL A 41 -11.62 6.83 8.11
N LYS A 42 -11.74 7.75 9.06
CA LYS A 42 -11.25 7.54 10.43
C LYS A 42 -11.94 6.38 11.11
N ALA A 43 -13.25 6.29 11.00
CA ALA A 43 -14.04 5.24 11.68
C ALA A 43 -13.74 3.85 11.11
N SER A 44 -13.68 3.71 9.78
CA SER A 44 -13.38 2.43 9.13
C SER A 44 -11.95 1.97 9.40
N ALA A 45 -10.98 2.89 9.34
CA ALA A 45 -9.59 2.59 9.69
C ALA A 45 -9.43 2.19 11.16
N ALA A 46 -10.08 2.89 12.09
CA ALA A 46 -10.07 2.54 13.51
C ALA A 46 -10.73 1.17 13.75
N LEU A 47 -11.79 0.82 13.02
CA LEU A 47 -12.42 -0.49 13.08
C LEU A 47 -11.45 -1.58 12.62
N ALA A 48 -10.79 -1.40 11.47
CA ALA A 48 -9.78 -2.35 10.98
C ALA A 48 -8.64 -2.55 11.99
N LEU A 49 -8.14 -1.47 12.58
CA LEU A 49 -7.10 -1.53 13.59
C LEU A 49 -7.55 -2.27 14.85
N LYS A 50 -8.78 -2.02 15.32
CA LYS A 50 -9.35 -2.78 16.44
C LYS A 50 -9.52 -4.26 16.14
N HIS A 51 -9.92 -4.62 14.92
CA HIS A 51 -9.97 -6.01 14.49
C HIS A 51 -8.59 -6.66 14.52
N LEU A 52 -7.58 -6.00 13.95
CA LEU A 52 -6.18 -6.47 13.96
C LEU A 52 -5.71 -6.75 15.41
N ILE A 53 -5.92 -5.80 16.32
CA ILE A 53 -5.51 -5.91 17.73
C ILE A 53 -6.22 -7.08 18.41
N ASN A 54 -7.53 -7.17 18.27
CA ASN A 54 -8.35 -8.15 18.99
C ASN A 54 -8.14 -9.58 18.46
N GLN A 55 -8.09 -9.75 17.15
CA GLN A 55 -7.93 -11.07 16.51
C GLN A 55 -6.55 -11.67 16.76
N ASN A 56 -5.51 -10.84 16.77
CA ASN A 56 -4.13 -11.30 16.90
C ASN A 56 -3.55 -11.10 18.31
N LYS A 57 -4.35 -10.63 19.27
CA LYS A 57 -3.91 -10.36 20.64
C LYS A 57 -2.66 -9.49 20.73
N VAL A 58 -2.61 -8.48 19.85
CA VAL A 58 -1.46 -7.58 19.76
C VAL A 58 -1.29 -6.79 21.05
N GLU A 59 -0.06 -6.71 21.54
CA GLU A 59 0.30 -5.90 22.70
C GLU A 59 0.28 -4.41 22.34
N ILE A 60 -0.81 -3.73 22.62
CA ILE A 60 -1.03 -2.33 22.24
C ILE A 60 0.06 -1.38 22.71
N ASN A 61 0.65 -1.65 23.88
CA ASN A 61 1.71 -0.82 24.47
C ASN A 61 3.03 -0.87 23.67
N LYS A 62 3.22 -1.88 22.82
CA LYS A 62 4.39 -2.03 21.95
C LYS A 62 4.23 -1.35 20.61
N ILE A 63 3.04 -0.88 20.26
CA ILE A 63 2.80 -0.12 19.04
C ILE A 63 3.23 1.33 19.30
N GLY A 64 4.34 1.72 18.70
CA GLY A 64 4.91 3.05 18.90
C GLY A 64 4.52 4.07 17.83
N TYR A 65 4.04 3.59 16.66
CA TYR A 65 3.75 4.48 15.54
C TYR A 65 2.63 3.94 14.65
N VAL A 66 1.84 4.86 14.10
CA VAL A 66 0.77 4.58 13.14
C VAL A 66 1.02 5.40 11.87
N ILE A 67 1.03 4.75 10.72
CA ILE A 67 1.06 5.40 9.40
C ILE A 67 -0.31 5.22 8.78
N GLU A 68 -0.97 6.33 8.50
CA GLU A 68 -2.26 6.34 7.82
C GLU A 68 -2.06 6.72 6.36
N CYS A 69 -2.69 6.00 5.43
CA CYS A 69 -2.46 6.16 4.00
C CYS A 69 -3.74 6.17 3.15
N SER A 70 -4.85 6.58 3.74
CA SER A 70 -6.09 6.79 2.99
C SER A 70 -5.97 7.95 2.00
N GLU A 71 -6.79 7.92 0.98
CA GLU A 71 -6.84 8.96 -0.05
C GLU A 71 -7.54 10.23 0.43
N GLU A 72 -8.60 10.05 1.17
CA GLU A 72 -9.57 11.08 1.52
C GLU A 72 -9.13 11.89 2.74
N ALA A 73 -8.15 12.72 2.60
CA ALA A 73 -7.73 13.58 3.67
C ALA A 73 -7.90 15.05 3.27
N CYS A 74 -8.98 15.66 3.70
CA CYS A 74 -9.20 17.08 3.49
C CYS A 74 -8.80 17.93 4.69
N GLY A 75 -8.42 17.29 5.80
CA GLY A 75 -8.03 17.97 7.02
C GLY A 75 -9.20 18.59 7.79
N ASP A 76 -8.86 19.25 8.86
CA ASP A 76 -9.76 20.03 9.68
C ASP A 76 -9.78 21.50 9.28
N MET A 77 -10.61 22.31 9.92
CA MET A 77 -10.84 23.71 9.63
C MET A 77 -9.56 24.53 9.47
N ASN A 78 -8.49 24.20 10.17
CA ASN A 78 -7.21 24.92 10.13
C ASN A 78 -6.11 24.18 9.35
N GLN A 79 -6.40 23.04 8.73
CA GLN A 79 -5.38 22.15 8.15
C GLN A 79 -5.88 21.59 6.81
N ARG A 80 -5.77 22.38 5.77
CA ARG A 80 -6.14 21.97 4.42
C ARG A 80 -5.21 20.92 3.86
N GLY A 81 -5.78 19.81 3.40
CA GLY A 81 -5.04 18.71 2.84
C GLY A 81 -4.11 18.00 3.84
N GLY A 82 -4.24 18.32 5.12
CA GLY A 82 -3.48 17.75 6.20
C GLY A 82 -4.41 17.40 7.36
N GLY A 83 -3.86 17.06 8.42
CA GLY A 83 -4.48 16.56 9.62
C GLY A 83 -3.61 15.43 10.10
N ASN A 84 -3.84 14.95 11.27
CA ASN A 84 -3.20 13.74 11.75
C ASN A 84 -4.26 12.67 11.96
N PHE A 85 -4.72 12.09 10.87
CA PHE A 85 -5.68 10.99 10.89
C PHE A 85 -5.09 9.79 11.61
N ALA A 86 -3.79 9.53 11.45
CA ALA A 86 -3.09 8.46 12.15
C ALA A 86 -3.24 8.58 13.66
N LYS A 87 -3.06 9.77 14.25
CA LYS A 87 -3.24 9.96 15.68
C LYS A 87 -4.70 9.84 16.13
N SER A 88 -5.63 10.36 15.32
CA SER A 88 -7.06 10.22 15.60
C SER A 88 -7.50 8.75 15.62
N ILE A 89 -7.02 7.97 14.66
CA ILE A 89 -7.29 6.52 14.57
C ILE A 89 -6.64 5.78 15.75
N ALA A 90 -5.39 6.12 16.08
CA ALA A 90 -4.67 5.56 17.24
C ALA A 90 -5.42 5.80 18.54
N GLU A 91 -5.90 7.03 18.76
CA GLU A 91 -6.71 7.41 19.92
C GLU A 91 -7.99 6.57 19.99
N MET A 92 -8.76 6.48 18.90
CA MET A 92 -9.96 5.65 18.83
C MET A 92 -9.70 4.16 19.07
N ALA A 93 -8.52 3.67 18.74
CA ALA A 93 -8.09 2.30 18.99
C ALA A 93 -7.47 2.08 20.36
N GLY A 94 -7.27 3.12 21.16
CA GLY A 94 -6.68 3.04 22.50
C GLY A 94 -5.16 2.99 22.52
N LEU A 95 -4.48 3.36 21.44
CA LEU A 95 -3.02 3.35 21.32
C LEU A 95 -2.41 4.64 21.91
N THR A 96 -2.49 4.80 23.22
CA THR A 96 -2.07 6.04 23.91
C THR A 96 -0.58 6.34 23.83
N ASN A 97 0.25 5.34 23.53
CA ASN A 97 1.70 5.48 23.41
C ASN A 97 2.16 5.71 21.95
N ALA A 98 1.26 5.65 20.97
CA ALA A 98 1.64 5.76 19.57
C ALA A 98 1.67 7.22 19.10
N GLY A 99 2.74 7.57 18.39
CA GLY A 99 2.78 8.69 17.47
C GLY A 99 2.18 8.31 16.12
N GLY A 100 2.27 9.20 15.14
CA GLY A 100 1.83 8.86 13.79
C GLY A 100 1.88 10.00 12.81
N CYS A 101 1.78 9.66 11.53
CA CYS A 101 1.67 10.61 10.43
C CYS A 101 0.80 10.05 9.31
N ASP A 102 0.34 10.94 8.46
CA ASP A 102 -0.42 10.62 7.26
C ASP A 102 0.50 10.64 6.04
N VAL A 103 0.46 9.58 5.23
CA VAL A 103 1.21 9.46 3.97
C VAL A 103 0.24 9.59 2.81
N ARG A 104 0.54 10.49 1.89
CA ARG A 104 -0.27 10.73 0.69
C ARG A 104 0.61 10.59 -0.55
N ALA A 105 0.32 9.58 -1.35
CA ALA A 105 1.00 9.28 -2.60
C ALA A 105 0.05 8.60 -3.59
N PHE A 106 -1.21 9.01 -3.63
CA PHE A 106 -2.25 8.37 -4.44
C PHE A 106 -2.26 6.84 -4.29
N CYS A 107 -2.42 6.11 -5.37
CA CYS A 107 -2.46 4.65 -5.36
C CYS A 107 -1.14 3.99 -4.89
N ALA A 108 -0.03 4.72 -4.87
CA ALA A 108 1.23 4.23 -4.33
C ALA A 108 1.34 4.43 -2.80
N GLY A 109 0.46 5.23 -2.19
CA GLY A 109 0.48 5.55 -0.75
C GLY A 109 0.55 4.34 0.17
N PRO A 110 -0.30 3.32 -0.01
CA PRO A 110 -0.24 2.11 0.80
C PRO A 110 1.11 1.38 0.74
N THR A 111 1.70 1.24 -0.45
CA THR A 111 2.99 0.55 -0.61
C THR A 111 4.16 1.39 -0.07
N HIS A 112 4.15 2.72 -0.28
CA HIS A 112 5.09 3.62 0.40
C HIS A 112 5.02 3.48 1.93
N SER A 113 3.81 3.40 2.47
CA SER A 113 3.61 3.24 3.91
C SER A 113 4.17 1.94 4.46
N LEU A 114 4.09 0.84 3.71
CA LEU A 114 4.75 -0.43 4.08
C LEU A 114 6.27 -0.26 4.15
N ILE A 115 6.86 0.39 3.16
CA ILE A 115 8.32 0.63 3.12
C ILE A 115 8.74 1.53 4.28
N HIS A 116 8.00 2.61 4.55
CA HIS A 116 8.28 3.49 5.68
C HIS A 116 8.18 2.73 7.01
N ALA A 117 7.12 1.91 7.21
CA ALA A 117 6.96 1.12 8.41
C ALA A 117 8.10 0.11 8.59
N ALA A 118 8.46 -0.63 7.54
CA ALA A 118 9.58 -1.56 7.57
C ALA A 118 10.90 -0.86 7.91
N SER A 119 11.17 0.30 7.30
CA SER A 119 12.38 1.09 7.58
C SER A 119 12.43 1.60 9.03
N LEU A 120 11.30 2.03 9.60
CA LEU A 120 11.22 2.48 11.00
C LEU A 120 11.48 1.34 11.99
N VAL A 121 11.00 0.14 11.67
CA VAL A 121 11.24 -1.05 12.50
C VAL A 121 12.68 -1.54 12.34
N GLU A 122 13.18 -1.62 11.11
CA GLU A 122 14.55 -2.07 10.81
C GLU A 122 15.60 -1.16 11.45
N SER A 123 15.38 0.16 11.42
CA SER A 123 16.25 1.15 12.09
C SER A 123 16.22 1.07 13.61
N GLY A 124 15.27 0.32 14.20
CA GLY A 124 15.09 0.18 15.63
C GLY A 124 14.48 1.39 16.34
N ILE A 125 13.94 2.37 15.59
CA ILE A 125 13.23 3.53 16.17
C ILE A 125 11.97 3.07 16.89
N TYR A 126 11.23 2.15 16.29
CA TYR A 126 10.03 1.55 16.88
C TYR A 126 10.09 0.03 16.84
N GLU A 127 9.53 -0.63 17.86
CA GLU A 127 9.40 -2.07 17.91
C GLU A 127 8.33 -2.56 16.94
N ASN A 128 7.19 -1.86 16.93
CA ASN A 128 6.06 -2.15 16.06
C ASN A 128 5.48 -0.86 15.47
N VAL A 129 5.15 -0.92 14.19
CA VAL A 129 4.51 0.15 13.43
C VAL A 129 3.25 -0.40 12.78
N VAL A 130 2.14 0.32 12.88
CA VAL A 130 0.90 -0.02 12.18
C VAL A 130 0.80 0.80 10.89
N VAL A 131 0.44 0.14 9.80
CA VAL A 131 -0.02 0.79 8.56
C VAL A 131 -1.52 0.60 8.47
N VAL A 132 -2.27 1.67 8.28
CA VAL A 132 -3.73 1.62 8.27
C VAL A 132 -4.29 2.53 7.18
N ALA A 133 -5.40 2.11 6.59
CA ALA A 133 -6.19 2.94 5.70
C ALA A 133 -7.67 2.68 5.91
N GLY A 134 -8.46 3.72 5.81
CA GLY A 134 -9.91 3.66 5.74
C GLY A 134 -10.40 4.15 4.38
N GLY A 135 -11.67 4.04 4.11
CA GLY A 135 -12.20 4.50 2.85
C GLY A 135 -13.71 4.62 2.80
N ALA A 136 -14.14 5.49 1.92
CA ALA A 136 -15.53 5.63 1.53
C ALA A 136 -15.64 5.41 0.02
N SER A 137 -16.47 4.47 -0.40
CA SER A 137 -16.58 4.07 -1.80
C SER A 137 -17.08 5.17 -2.73
N SER A 138 -17.80 6.14 -2.20
CA SER A 138 -18.50 7.16 -3.00
C SER A 138 -17.60 8.28 -3.54
N LYS A 139 -16.39 8.42 -3.02
CA LYS A 139 -15.53 9.57 -3.36
C LYS A 139 -14.65 9.40 -4.59
N LEU A 140 -14.17 8.41 -4.79
CA LEU A 140 -13.04 7.85 -5.48
C LEU A 140 -12.82 8.28 -6.91
N GLY A 141 -12.38 9.49 -7.14
CA GLY A 141 -11.85 9.93 -8.44
C GLY A 141 -12.81 9.67 -9.63
N MET A 142 -13.76 8.83 -9.37
CA MET A 142 -14.85 8.42 -10.21
C MET A 142 -16.05 9.19 -9.74
N ASN A 143 -16.23 10.34 -10.26
CA ASN A 143 -17.33 11.23 -9.96
C ASN A 143 -18.66 10.46 -9.98
N GLY A 144 -19.19 10.09 -8.83
CA GLY A 144 -20.43 9.33 -8.70
C GLY A 144 -21.60 10.00 -9.43
N ARG A 145 -21.64 11.33 -9.49
CA ARG A 145 -22.63 12.08 -10.28
C ARG A 145 -22.49 11.81 -11.78
N ASP A 146 -21.27 11.72 -12.29
CA ASP A 146 -21.04 11.40 -13.70
C ASP A 146 -21.38 9.95 -14.01
N HIS A 147 -21.13 9.03 -13.09
CA HIS A 147 -21.54 7.64 -13.22
C HIS A 147 -23.08 7.53 -13.30
N VAL A 148 -23.81 8.16 -12.38
CA VAL A 148 -25.27 8.20 -12.41
C VAL A 148 -25.78 8.82 -13.72
N LYS A 149 -25.23 9.95 -14.12
CA LYS A 149 -25.60 10.65 -15.35
C LYS A 149 -25.39 9.81 -16.61
N LYS A 150 -24.36 8.95 -16.61
CA LYS A 150 -24.02 8.08 -17.73
C LYS A 150 -24.63 6.68 -17.63
N GLY A 151 -25.35 6.38 -16.56
CA GLY A 151 -25.90 5.05 -16.29
C GLY A 151 -24.83 4.01 -15.95
N TYR A 152 -23.71 4.42 -15.39
CA TYR A 152 -22.64 3.53 -14.96
C TYR A 152 -22.90 3.00 -13.55
N PRO A 153 -22.39 1.80 -13.22
CA PRO A 153 -22.52 1.25 -11.88
C PRO A 153 -21.85 2.15 -10.82
N LEU A 154 -22.46 2.18 -9.65
CA LEU A 154 -21.87 2.75 -8.44
C LEU A 154 -21.58 1.62 -7.45
N LEU A 155 -20.51 1.76 -6.72
CA LEU A 155 -20.31 0.99 -5.49
C LEU A 155 -20.89 1.78 -4.33
N GLU A 156 -22.00 1.31 -3.82
CA GLU A 156 -22.67 1.88 -2.63
C GLU A 156 -22.49 0.92 -1.46
N ASP A 157 -22.52 1.46 -0.26
CA ASP A 157 -22.42 0.70 1.00
C ASP A 157 -21.18 -0.21 1.13
N VAL A 158 -20.11 0.09 0.39
CA VAL A 158 -18.86 -0.64 0.42
C VAL A 158 -17.75 0.22 1.01
N LEU A 159 -17.15 -0.25 2.08
CA LEU A 159 -15.98 0.37 2.70
C LEU A 159 -14.76 -0.51 2.48
N GLY A 160 -13.71 0.06 1.90
CA GLY A 160 -12.40 -0.59 1.81
C GLY A 160 -11.51 -0.12 2.95
N THR A 161 -11.02 -1.04 3.75
CA THR A 161 -10.13 -0.72 4.86
C THR A 161 -9.16 -1.85 5.12
N PHE A 162 -7.98 -1.53 5.64
CA PHE A 162 -7.02 -2.51 6.11
C PHE A 162 -6.21 -1.97 7.29
N ALA A 163 -5.64 -2.88 8.06
CA ALA A 163 -4.63 -2.58 9.07
C ALA A 163 -3.57 -3.69 9.06
N LEU A 164 -2.30 -3.30 9.06
CA LEU A 164 -1.15 -4.19 9.05
C LEU A 164 -0.21 -3.83 10.20
N LEU A 165 0.24 -4.83 10.94
CA LEU A 165 1.27 -4.68 11.95
C LEU A 165 2.61 -5.08 11.34
N ILE A 166 3.55 -4.16 11.38
CA ILE A 166 4.93 -4.38 10.95
C ILE A 166 5.81 -4.44 12.20
N SER A 167 6.52 -5.53 12.36
CA SER A 167 7.36 -5.82 13.54
C SER A 167 8.74 -6.32 13.10
N LYS A 168 9.64 -6.49 14.07
CA LYS A 168 10.87 -7.26 13.86
C LYS A 168 10.53 -8.69 13.46
N ASN A 169 11.47 -9.34 12.75
CA ASN A 169 11.33 -10.73 12.33
C ASN A 169 11.11 -11.64 13.56
N ASP A 170 9.96 -12.30 13.58
CA ASP A 170 9.54 -13.23 14.64
C ASP A 170 9.83 -14.70 14.30
N GLY A 171 10.39 -14.96 13.12
CA GLY A 171 10.67 -16.31 12.62
C GLY A 171 9.44 -17.03 12.04
N VAL A 172 8.27 -16.42 12.01
CA VAL A 172 7.00 -17.03 11.58
C VAL A 172 6.27 -16.16 10.55
N SER A 173 6.06 -14.89 10.87
CA SER A 173 5.35 -13.95 9.99
C SER A 173 6.11 -13.68 8.70
N PRO A 174 5.43 -13.43 7.58
CA PRO A 174 6.08 -13.14 6.31
C PRO A 174 7.08 -11.98 6.41
N VAL A 175 8.17 -12.06 5.67
CA VAL A 175 9.27 -11.10 5.70
C VAL A 175 9.12 -10.08 4.58
N ILE A 176 9.18 -8.80 4.91
CA ILE A 176 9.28 -7.71 3.95
C ILE A 176 10.75 -7.57 3.53
N ARG A 177 11.03 -7.70 2.24
CA ARG A 177 12.38 -7.62 1.66
C ARG A 177 12.72 -6.16 1.35
N THR A 178 13.28 -5.44 2.32
CA THR A 178 13.68 -4.03 2.18
C THR A 178 14.83 -3.81 1.18
N ASP A 179 15.51 -4.86 0.80
CA ASP A 179 16.56 -4.88 -0.23
C ASP A 179 15.99 -5.04 -1.66
N ILE A 180 14.72 -5.46 -1.80
CA ILE A 180 14.05 -5.63 -3.11
C ILE A 180 12.92 -4.61 -3.24
N VAL A 181 13.32 -3.37 -3.48
CA VAL A 181 12.38 -2.24 -3.65
C VAL A 181 12.54 -1.67 -5.07
N GLY A 182 11.41 -1.53 -5.76
CA GLY A 182 11.32 -0.80 -7.03
C GLY A 182 10.79 0.61 -6.77
N THR A 183 11.36 1.61 -7.42
CA THR A 183 10.94 3.00 -7.26
C THR A 183 10.92 3.68 -8.62
N HIS A 184 9.81 4.28 -8.98
CA HIS A 184 9.73 5.15 -10.14
C HIS A 184 10.32 6.52 -9.79
N THR A 185 11.35 6.93 -10.54
CA THR A 185 12.04 8.20 -10.30
C THR A 185 11.52 9.29 -11.22
N VAL A 186 11.79 10.55 -10.86
CA VAL A 186 11.42 11.70 -11.69
C VAL A 186 11.99 11.60 -13.12
N GLY A 187 13.17 11.02 -13.28
CA GLY A 187 13.81 10.81 -14.58
C GLY A 187 13.29 9.60 -15.36
N SER A 188 12.46 8.75 -14.76
CA SER A 188 11.85 7.62 -15.46
C SER A 188 10.72 8.10 -16.37
N GLY A 189 10.54 7.43 -17.50
CA GLY A 189 9.43 7.73 -18.40
C GLY A 189 8.08 7.29 -17.84
N SER A 190 6.99 7.85 -18.35
CA SER A 190 5.61 7.58 -17.88
C SER A 190 4.87 6.53 -18.73
N SER A 191 5.50 5.92 -19.72
CA SER A 191 4.85 4.85 -20.49
C SER A 191 4.61 3.61 -19.62
N PRO A 192 3.51 2.89 -19.80
CA PRO A 192 3.19 1.71 -18.99
C PRO A 192 4.31 0.67 -18.95
N GLN A 193 5.00 0.48 -20.08
CA GLN A 193 6.12 -0.46 -20.16
C GLN A 193 7.30 -0.01 -19.30
N VAL A 194 7.69 1.25 -19.39
CA VAL A 194 8.80 1.80 -18.59
C VAL A 194 8.49 1.73 -17.10
N VAL A 195 7.28 2.12 -16.72
CA VAL A 195 6.83 2.06 -15.34
C VAL A 195 6.89 0.63 -14.80
N THR A 196 6.36 -0.34 -15.55
CA THR A 196 6.38 -1.75 -15.14
C THR A 196 7.81 -2.28 -15.04
N LYS A 197 8.67 -1.93 -15.99
CA LYS A 197 10.08 -2.31 -15.98
C LYS A 197 10.79 -1.75 -14.73
N THR A 198 10.66 -0.46 -14.48
CA THR A 198 11.32 0.20 -13.34
C THR A 198 10.85 -0.31 -12.00
N LEU A 199 9.54 -0.58 -11.87
CA LEU A 199 8.98 -1.03 -10.60
C LEU A 199 9.16 -2.52 -10.34
N ILE A 200 9.22 -3.35 -11.36
CA ILE A 200 9.14 -4.81 -11.22
C ILE A 200 10.42 -5.48 -11.71
N GLU A 201 10.76 -5.31 -12.98
CA GLU A 201 11.88 -6.03 -13.59
C GLU A 201 13.24 -5.61 -12.98
N GLU A 202 13.49 -4.31 -12.88
CA GLU A 202 14.79 -3.80 -12.42
C GLU A 202 15.14 -4.18 -10.99
N PRO A 203 14.24 -4.05 -9.97
CA PRO A 203 14.55 -4.47 -8.62
C PRO A 203 14.77 -5.98 -8.50
N LEU A 204 14.05 -6.79 -9.25
CA LEU A 204 14.26 -8.24 -9.29
C LEU A 204 15.62 -8.59 -9.89
N LYS A 205 15.97 -8.02 -11.05
CA LYS A 205 17.26 -8.25 -11.69
C LYS A 205 18.45 -7.83 -10.83
N ARG A 206 18.34 -6.71 -10.10
CA ARG A 206 19.40 -6.30 -9.14
C ARG A 206 19.65 -7.34 -8.04
N ASN A 207 18.64 -8.14 -7.74
CA ASN A 207 18.70 -9.19 -6.73
C ASN A 207 18.81 -10.61 -7.31
N ASN A 208 19.19 -10.72 -8.60
CA ASN A 208 19.33 -11.98 -9.32
C ASN A 208 18.04 -12.83 -9.34
N LEU A 209 16.89 -12.18 -9.34
CA LEU A 209 15.59 -12.81 -9.45
C LEU A 209 14.99 -12.59 -10.83
N LYS A 210 14.20 -13.57 -11.25
CA LYS A 210 13.40 -13.53 -12.48
C LYS A 210 11.99 -13.06 -12.20
N LEU A 211 11.27 -12.65 -13.22
CA LEU A 211 9.84 -12.36 -13.10
C LEU A 211 9.04 -13.62 -12.75
N THR A 212 9.48 -14.77 -13.21
CA THR A 212 8.89 -16.08 -12.89
C THR A 212 9.20 -16.59 -11.48
N ASP A 213 10.12 -15.97 -10.75
CA ASP A 213 10.42 -16.31 -9.35
C ASP A 213 9.43 -15.67 -8.35
N ILE A 214 8.55 -14.81 -8.82
CA ILE A 214 7.47 -14.22 -8.02
C ILE A 214 6.20 -15.04 -8.23
N ASP A 215 5.72 -15.68 -7.19
CA ASP A 215 4.53 -16.52 -7.27
C ASP A 215 3.24 -15.72 -7.48
N LYS A 216 3.16 -14.53 -6.86
CA LYS A 216 2.00 -13.64 -7.00
C LYS A 216 2.41 -12.17 -7.12
N TYR A 217 1.80 -11.50 -8.09
CA TYR A 217 1.87 -10.05 -8.25
C TYR A 217 0.56 -9.43 -7.79
N SER A 218 0.62 -8.59 -6.76
CA SER A 218 -0.51 -7.77 -6.36
C SER A 218 -0.31 -6.35 -6.88
N VAL A 219 -1.10 -6.01 -7.88
CA VAL A 219 -1.04 -4.72 -8.60
C VAL A 219 -2.21 -3.83 -8.20
N GLU A 220 -2.58 -2.86 -9.00
CA GLU A 220 -3.81 -2.09 -8.81
C GLU A 220 -5.03 -2.99 -9.04
N MET A 221 -5.64 -3.43 -7.95
CA MET A 221 -6.77 -4.39 -7.92
C MET A 221 -8.11 -3.70 -8.08
N GLN A 222 -8.24 -2.81 -9.05
CA GLN A 222 -9.45 -2.04 -9.34
C GLN A 222 -10.54 -2.92 -9.93
N ASN A 223 -11.79 -2.68 -9.54
CA ASN A 223 -12.94 -3.41 -10.09
C ASN A 223 -13.19 -3.07 -11.57
N PRO A 224 -13.05 -4.04 -12.50
CA PRO A 224 -13.23 -3.80 -13.94
C PRO A 224 -14.64 -3.33 -14.33
N ASP A 225 -15.68 -3.69 -13.57
CA ASP A 225 -17.05 -3.23 -13.82
C ASP A 225 -17.19 -1.70 -13.75
N LEU A 226 -16.29 -1.07 -12.99
CA LEU A 226 -16.25 0.38 -12.85
C LEU A 226 -15.25 1.01 -13.82
N THR A 227 -14.05 0.44 -13.89
CA THR A 227 -12.95 1.02 -14.65
C THR A 227 -13.11 0.86 -16.16
N SER A 228 -13.71 -0.25 -16.63
CA SER A 228 -13.94 -0.47 -18.06
C SER A 228 -14.89 0.57 -18.65
N LEU A 229 -16.00 0.87 -17.98
CA LEU A 229 -16.94 1.89 -18.41
C LEU A 229 -16.39 3.32 -18.31
N ALA A 230 -15.45 3.55 -17.39
CA ALA A 230 -14.71 4.80 -17.27
C ALA A 230 -13.59 4.96 -18.32
N GLY A 231 -13.34 3.93 -19.15
CA GLY A 231 -12.36 3.94 -20.23
C GLY A 231 -10.95 3.49 -19.81
N ALA A 232 -10.79 2.94 -18.61
CA ALA A 232 -9.50 2.37 -18.14
C ALA A 232 -9.36 0.87 -18.43
N GLY A 233 -10.47 0.19 -18.79
CA GLY A 233 -10.47 -1.25 -19.05
C GLY A 233 -10.32 -2.10 -17.80
N ASP A 234 -9.91 -3.34 -17.97
CA ASP A 234 -9.53 -4.25 -16.88
C ASP A 234 -8.09 -3.93 -16.44
N VAL A 235 -7.97 -3.12 -15.39
CA VAL A 235 -6.68 -2.62 -14.91
C VAL A 235 -5.79 -3.73 -14.36
N PRO A 236 -6.26 -4.65 -13.50
CA PRO A 236 -5.44 -5.77 -13.03
C PRO A 236 -4.92 -6.63 -14.16
N LEU A 237 -5.78 -7.08 -15.05
CA LEU A 237 -5.40 -7.93 -16.18
C LEU A 237 -4.39 -7.24 -17.12
N ALA A 238 -4.57 -5.94 -17.39
CA ALA A 238 -3.63 -5.17 -18.21
C ALA A 238 -2.24 -5.12 -17.57
N ASN A 239 -2.16 -4.98 -16.25
CA ASN A 239 -0.89 -5.01 -15.52
C ASN A 239 -0.23 -6.39 -15.59
N TYR A 240 -0.97 -7.48 -15.37
CA TYR A 240 -0.41 -8.84 -15.44
C TYR A 240 0.10 -9.18 -16.84
N LYS A 241 -0.65 -8.80 -17.89
CA LYS A 241 -0.20 -8.97 -19.27
C LYS A 241 1.08 -8.17 -19.57
N MET A 242 1.23 -6.99 -18.99
CA MET A 242 2.45 -6.20 -19.16
C MET A 242 3.66 -6.87 -18.49
N ILE A 243 3.49 -7.44 -17.30
CA ILE A 243 4.53 -8.21 -16.60
C ILE A 243 4.90 -9.45 -17.43
N ALA A 244 3.90 -10.20 -17.89
CA ALA A 244 4.13 -11.35 -18.76
C ALA A 244 4.87 -10.98 -20.07
N ALA A 245 4.54 -9.82 -20.65
CA ALA A 245 5.26 -9.35 -21.86
C ALA A 245 6.73 -9.04 -21.56
N LEU A 246 7.08 -8.51 -20.39
CA LEU A 246 8.47 -8.34 -19.96
C LEU A 246 9.15 -9.72 -19.79
N ALA A 247 8.49 -10.69 -19.20
CA ALA A 247 9.00 -12.06 -19.05
C ALA A 247 9.29 -12.72 -20.43
N VAL A 248 8.46 -12.45 -21.44
CA VAL A 248 8.74 -12.88 -22.83
C VAL A 248 9.98 -12.18 -23.39
N MET A 249 10.11 -10.87 -23.16
CA MET A 249 11.29 -10.11 -23.65
C MET A 249 12.59 -10.60 -23.00
N ASP A 250 12.52 -11.00 -21.73
CA ASP A 250 13.64 -11.57 -20.98
C ASP A 250 13.86 -13.07 -21.28
N LYS A 251 13.03 -13.67 -22.14
CA LYS A 251 13.08 -15.09 -22.50
C LYS A 251 12.86 -16.04 -21.33
N GLU A 252 12.10 -15.61 -20.34
CA GLU A 252 11.72 -16.45 -19.20
C GLU A 252 10.51 -17.32 -19.53
N ILE A 253 9.62 -16.83 -20.40
CA ILE A 253 8.45 -17.57 -20.92
C ILE A 253 8.32 -17.37 -22.43
N GLU A 254 7.56 -18.25 -23.08
CA GLU A 254 7.21 -18.11 -24.48
C GLU A 254 5.99 -17.19 -24.66
N ARG A 255 5.88 -16.57 -25.85
CA ARG A 255 4.76 -15.65 -26.15
C ARG A 255 3.38 -16.29 -25.98
N ASN A 256 3.27 -17.58 -26.25
CA ASN A 256 2.02 -18.33 -26.11
C ASN A 256 1.62 -18.56 -24.65
N ASP A 257 2.55 -18.39 -23.71
CA ASP A 257 2.33 -18.60 -22.28
C ASP A 257 1.87 -17.35 -21.52
N ILE A 258 1.71 -16.19 -22.20
CA ILE A 258 1.30 -14.94 -21.56
C ILE A 258 0.04 -15.10 -20.71
N MET A 259 -1.00 -15.76 -21.25
CA MET A 259 -2.25 -15.95 -20.49
C MET A 259 -2.07 -16.92 -19.34
N LYS A 260 -1.32 -17.99 -19.54
CA LYS A 260 -0.96 -18.92 -18.48
C LYS A 260 -0.22 -18.21 -17.34
N PHE A 261 0.77 -17.37 -17.68
CA PHE A 261 1.48 -16.56 -16.69
C PHE A 261 0.52 -15.64 -15.91
N THR A 262 -0.42 -14.96 -16.62
CA THR A 262 -1.39 -14.09 -15.93
C THR A 262 -2.28 -14.85 -14.95
N ASP A 263 -2.68 -16.07 -15.31
CA ASP A 263 -3.53 -16.92 -14.45
C ASP A 263 -2.75 -17.47 -13.24
N GLU A 264 -1.49 -17.85 -13.45
CA GLU A 264 -0.64 -18.43 -12.40
C GLU A 264 -0.08 -17.37 -11.44
N HIS A 265 0.39 -16.23 -11.95
CA HIS A 265 1.09 -15.21 -11.17
C HIS A 265 0.22 -13.99 -10.80
N GLY A 266 -0.91 -13.79 -11.46
CA GLY A 266 -1.87 -12.76 -11.10
C GLY A 266 -2.69 -13.14 -9.88
N MET A 267 -3.32 -12.11 -9.28
CA MET A 267 -4.30 -12.28 -8.24
C MET A 267 -5.65 -12.64 -8.83
N VAL A 268 -6.44 -13.40 -8.10
CA VAL A 268 -7.83 -13.71 -8.45
C VAL A 268 -8.74 -12.61 -7.89
N GLY A 269 -9.57 -12.03 -8.75
CA GLY A 269 -10.55 -11.01 -8.35
C GLY A 269 -9.94 -9.61 -8.26
N TRP A 270 -10.60 -8.77 -7.49
CA TRP A 270 -10.26 -7.35 -7.31
C TRP A 270 -10.73 -6.85 -5.94
N ALA A 271 -10.24 -5.70 -5.52
CA ALA A 271 -10.68 -5.08 -4.29
C ALA A 271 -12.13 -4.59 -4.41
N PRO A 272 -12.93 -4.67 -3.34
CA PRO A 272 -14.36 -4.32 -3.39
C PRO A 272 -14.61 -2.82 -3.49
N THR A 273 -13.61 -1.99 -3.32
CA THR A 273 -13.71 -0.53 -3.32
C THR A 273 -12.97 0.08 -4.50
N GLN A 274 -13.10 1.38 -4.67
CA GLN A 274 -12.38 2.19 -5.65
C GLN A 274 -11.27 3.01 -4.99
N GLY A 275 -10.48 3.73 -5.81
CA GLY A 275 -9.46 4.67 -5.37
C GLY A 275 -8.13 4.02 -5.06
N HIS A 276 -7.44 4.55 -4.07
CA HIS A 276 -6.05 4.20 -3.79
C HIS A 276 -5.90 2.92 -2.97
N ILE A 277 -6.91 2.58 -2.15
CA ILE A 277 -6.91 1.36 -1.34
C ILE A 277 -6.74 0.09 -2.18
N PRO A 278 -7.33 -0.06 -3.38
CA PRO A 278 -7.11 -1.24 -4.23
C PRO A 278 -5.68 -1.49 -4.70
N SER A 279 -4.73 -0.65 -4.37
CA SER A 279 -3.37 -0.68 -4.91
C SER A 279 -2.43 -1.68 -4.20
N GLY A 280 -2.68 -2.94 -4.40
CA GLY A 280 -1.77 -4.04 -4.03
C GLY A 280 -1.77 -4.43 -2.56
N VAL A 281 -1.69 -3.50 -1.63
CA VAL A 281 -1.55 -3.75 -0.20
C VAL A 281 -2.71 -4.52 0.44
N PRO A 282 -3.99 -4.36 0.04
CA PRO A 282 -5.08 -5.18 0.57
C PRO A 282 -4.89 -6.68 0.44
N TYR A 283 -4.08 -7.14 -0.51
CA TYR A 283 -3.72 -8.56 -0.61
C TYR A 283 -2.91 -9.08 0.58
N CYS A 284 -2.24 -8.21 1.32
CA CYS A 284 -1.36 -8.63 2.43
C CYS A 284 -2.09 -9.49 3.48
N GLY A 285 -3.40 -9.32 3.67
CA GLY A 285 -4.20 -10.19 4.54
C GLY A 285 -4.24 -11.64 4.06
N HIS A 286 -4.58 -11.84 2.79
CA HIS A 286 -4.59 -13.18 2.16
C HIS A 286 -3.16 -13.74 2.04
N LEU A 287 -2.21 -12.89 1.69
CA LEU A 287 -0.80 -13.26 1.56
C LEU A 287 -0.22 -13.77 2.88
N TYR A 288 -0.62 -13.18 4.01
CA TYR A 288 -0.22 -13.67 5.32
C TYR A 288 -0.63 -15.13 5.53
N GLU A 289 -1.89 -15.47 5.22
CA GLU A 289 -2.40 -16.84 5.31
C GLU A 289 -1.65 -17.78 4.35
N GLU A 290 -1.42 -17.38 3.13
CA GLU A 290 -0.72 -18.18 2.12
C GLU A 290 0.76 -18.41 2.47
N LEU A 291 1.45 -17.41 2.99
CA LEU A 291 2.87 -17.50 3.35
C LEU A 291 3.12 -18.17 4.71
N THR A 292 2.12 -18.28 5.56
CA THR A 292 2.22 -18.99 6.87
C THR A 292 1.66 -20.39 6.85
N SER A 293 0.88 -20.77 5.84
CA SER A 293 0.32 -22.12 5.68
C SER A 293 1.13 -22.98 4.70
N ASP A 294 0.76 -24.24 4.59
CA ASP A 294 1.40 -25.22 3.69
C ASP A 294 0.91 -25.03 2.24
N THR A 295 1.21 -23.89 1.68
CA THR A 295 0.97 -23.58 0.26
C THR A 295 2.28 -23.58 -0.52
N LYS A 296 2.18 -23.54 -1.86
CA LYS A 296 3.35 -23.44 -2.74
C LYS A 296 3.86 -22.00 -2.91
N ILE A 297 3.14 -21.02 -2.36
CA ILE A 297 3.49 -19.62 -2.49
C ILE A 297 4.61 -19.29 -1.50
N ASN A 298 5.71 -18.78 -2.02
CA ASN A 298 6.89 -18.41 -1.23
C ASN A 298 7.17 -16.92 -1.34
N ARG A 299 6.76 -16.27 -2.44
CA ARG A 299 7.14 -14.90 -2.72
C ARG A 299 6.04 -14.17 -3.46
N ALA A 300 5.72 -12.98 -2.99
CA ALA A 300 4.80 -12.09 -3.69
C ALA A 300 5.41 -10.68 -3.81
N MET A 301 5.03 -9.98 -4.87
CA MET A 301 5.41 -8.59 -5.08
C MET A 301 4.20 -7.69 -4.99
N ILE A 302 4.25 -6.74 -4.08
CA ILE A 302 3.25 -5.70 -3.91
C ILE A 302 3.66 -4.50 -4.74
N VAL A 303 2.77 -4.05 -5.63
CA VAL A 303 3.03 -2.94 -6.55
C VAL A 303 1.98 -1.85 -6.35
N GLY A 304 2.42 -0.69 -5.86
CA GLY A 304 1.64 0.53 -5.83
C GLY A 304 2.03 1.41 -7.01
N LYS A 305 1.06 1.79 -7.83
CA LYS A 305 1.29 2.70 -8.96
C LYS A 305 0.45 3.94 -8.81
N GLY A 306 1.03 5.08 -9.20
CA GLY A 306 0.35 6.35 -9.27
C GLY A 306 -0.79 6.32 -10.28
N SER A 307 -1.82 7.12 -10.02
CA SER A 307 -3.01 7.15 -10.86
C SER A 307 -2.72 7.69 -12.27
N LEU A 308 -3.50 7.22 -13.23
CA LEU A 308 -3.61 7.80 -14.57
C LEU A 308 -3.86 9.33 -14.55
N PHE A 309 -4.44 9.80 -13.43
CA PHE A 309 -4.77 11.20 -13.25
C PHE A 309 -3.52 12.08 -13.11
N LEU A 310 -2.54 11.64 -12.31
CA LEU A 310 -1.28 12.36 -12.13
C LEU A 310 -0.51 12.45 -13.46
N ALA A 311 -0.40 11.35 -14.19
CA ALA A 311 0.28 11.31 -15.49
C ALA A 311 -0.38 12.23 -16.53
N ARG A 312 -1.71 12.37 -16.50
CA ARG A 312 -2.45 13.27 -17.41
C ARG A 312 -2.16 14.74 -17.13
N MET A 313 -1.95 15.10 -15.87
CA MET A 313 -1.75 16.49 -15.47
C MET A 313 -0.32 16.98 -15.56
N THR A 314 0.63 16.11 -15.29
CA THR A 314 2.03 16.53 -15.06
C THR A 314 3.06 15.77 -15.87
N ASN A 315 2.68 14.75 -16.64
CA ASN A 315 3.58 13.75 -17.22
C ASN A 315 4.49 13.04 -16.21
N LEU A 316 4.20 13.21 -14.93
CA LEU A 316 4.85 12.48 -13.85
C LEU A 316 4.02 11.27 -13.49
N PHE A 317 4.68 10.29 -12.92
CA PHE A 317 4.09 9.06 -12.45
C PHE A 317 4.65 8.78 -11.06
N ASP A 318 3.84 8.24 -10.17
CA ASP A 318 4.33 7.75 -8.90
C ASP A 318 4.19 6.23 -8.88
N GLY A 319 5.15 5.57 -8.29
CA GLY A 319 5.11 4.13 -8.18
C GLY A 319 6.23 3.58 -7.34
N VAL A 320 5.90 2.52 -6.63
CA VAL A 320 6.82 1.82 -5.75
C VAL A 320 6.38 0.36 -5.63
N SER A 321 7.33 -0.53 -5.41
CA SER A 321 7.06 -1.95 -5.19
C SER A 321 7.95 -2.52 -4.11
N ILE A 322 7.50 -3.62 -3.51
CA ILE A 322 8.26 -4.34 -2.49
C ILE A 322 7.93 -5.83 -2.55
N VAL A 323 8.90 -6.65 -2.22
CA VAL A 323 8.73 -8.11 -2.15
C VAL A 323 8.45 -8.54 -0.72
N ILE A 324 7.52 -9.48 -0.56
CA ILE A 324 7.21 -10.15 0.69
C ILE A 324 7.43 -11.65 0.48
N GLU A 325 8.15 -12.27 1.39
CA GLU A 325 8.55 -13.68 1.31
C GLU A 325 8.07 -14.49 2.52
N ARG A 326 7.92 -15.79 2.29
CA ARG A 326 7.74 -16.77 3.36
C ARG A 326 8.92 -16.70 4.33
N ASN A 327 8.64 -16.68 5.62
CA ASN A 327 9.67 -16.70 6.63
C ASN A 327 10.37 -18.07 6.63
N SER A 328 11.70 -18.06 6.56
CA SER A 328 12.50 -19.29 6.58
C SER A 328 12.79 -19.81 8.00
N GLY A 329 12.29 -19.12 9.02
CA GLY A 329 12.61 -19.43 10.42
C GLY A 329 14.05 -19.12 10.82
N LYS A 330 14.85 -18.58 9.91
CA LYS A 330 16.22 -18.16 10.20
C LYS A 330 16.19 -16.72 10.68
N GLU A 331 16.79 -16.47 11.83
CA GLU A 331 17.20 -15.11 12.15
C GLU A 331 18.16 -14.69 11.04
N GLU A 332 17.83 -13.67 10.28
CA GLU A 332 18.82 -13.00 9.46
C GLU A 332 19.87 -12.48 10.44
N LYS A 333 21.07 -13.05 10.37
CA LYS A 333 22.25 -12.46 10.99
C LYS A 333 22.58 -11.17 10.23
N SER A 334 21.71 -10.20 10.31
CA SER A 334 22.01 -8.86 9.89
C SER A 334 22.65 -8.14 11.07
N THR A 335 23.94 -8.35 11.23
CA THR A 335 24.91 -7.31 11.60
C THR A 335 26.25 -8.03 11.69
N VAL A 336 27.07 -7.77 10.70
CA VAL A 336 28.50 -7.97 10.84
C VAL A 336 28.86 -7.39 12.21
N SER A 337 29.28 -8.24 13.15
CA SER A 337 29.56 -7.79 14.51
C SER A 337 30.66 -6.71 14.45
N ARG A 338 30.72 -5.86 15.45
CA ARG A 338 31.79 -4.84 15.52
C ARG A 338 33.16 -5.46 15.42
N GLU A 339 33.29 -6.69 15.91
CA GLU A 339 34.51 -7.51 15.84
C GLU A 339 34.78 -7.97 14.40
N GLU A 340 33.78 -8.42 13.66
CA GLU A 340 33.93 -8.80 12.26
C GLU A 340 34.26 -7.58 11.38
N ILE A 341 33.65 -6.43 11.62
CA ILE A 341 34.01 -5.17 10.93
C ILE A 341 35.48 -4.83 11.19
N LYS A 342 35.97 -4.96 12.43
CA LYS A 342 37.36 -4.72 12.74
C LYS A 342 38.31 -5.71 12.05
N MET A 343 37.92 -6.99 11.98
CA MET A 343 38.67 -8.00 11.23
C MET A 343 38.73 -7.70 9.75
N LEU A 344 37.61 -7.38 9.11
CA LEU A 344 37.59 -7.02 7.70
C LEU A 344 38.43 -5.77 7.40
N ILE A 345 38.37 -4.77 8.27
CA ILE A 345 39.22 -3.57 8.13
C ILE A 345 40.70 -3.95 8.27
N ALA A 346 41.06 -4.81 9.25
CA ALA A 346 42.44 -5.24 9.45
C ALA A 346 42.98 -6.06 8.25
N GLU A 347 42.15 -6.93 7.66
CA GLU A 347 42.50 -7.68 6.45
C GLU A 347 42.69 -6.74 5.24
N ALA A 348 41.78 -5.83 5.02
CA ALA A 348 41.88 -4.83 3.94
C ALA A 348 43.14 -3.94 4.10
N MET A 349 43.47 -3.53 5.32
CA MET A 349 44.69 -2.78 5.60
C MET A 349 45.97 -3.62 5.34
N LYS A 350 45.93 -4.90 5.67
CA LYS A 350 47.02 -5.83 5.39
C LYS A 350 47.25 -6.06 3.90
N GLU A 351 46.17 -6.24 3.13
CA GLU A 351 46.21 -6.34 1.66
C GLU A 351 46.75 -5.05 1.04
N PHE A 352 46.27 -3.91 1.51
CA PHE A 352 46.78 -2.62 1.06
C PHE A 352 48.28 -2.44 1.34
N ALA A 353 48.72 -2.79 2.54
CA ALA A 353 50.15 -2.75 2.89
C ALA A 353 51.00 -3.70 2.03
N ASN A 354 50.52 -4.91 1.77
CA ASN A 354 51.20 -5.87 0.88
C ASN A 354 51.31 -5.34 -0.55
N THR A 355 50.27 -4.71 -1.06
CA THR A 355 50.25 -4.08 -2.39
C THR A 355 51.28 -2.95 -2.50
N LEU A 356 51.39 -2.12 -1.44
CA LEU A 356 52.40 -1.05 -1.37
C LEU A 356 53.84 -1.56 -1.28
N LEU A 357 54.02 -2.73 -0.68
CA LEU A 357 55.34 -3.38 -0.52
C LEU A 357 55.73 -4.28 -1.72
N GLY A 358 54.88 -4.34 -2.76
CA GLY A 358 55.16 -5.17 -3.94
C GLY A 358 55.19 -6.67 -3.65
N LYS A 359 54.45 -7.14 -2.63
CA LYS A 359 54.34 -8.54 -2.23
C LYS A 359 52.97 -9.11 -2.60
#